data_c877fe8863de805cdb40997d22a85e73
#
_entry.id   c877fe8863de805cdb40997d22a85e73
#
_cell.length_a   1.000
_cell.length_b   1.000
_cell.length_c   1.000
_cell.angle_alpha   90.00
_cell.angle_beta   90.00
_cell.angle_gamma   90.00
#
_symmetry.space_group_name_H-M   'P 1'
#
loop_
_entity.id
_entity.type
_entity.pdbx_description
1 polymer ?
#
loop_
_entity_poly.entity_id
_entity_poly.type
_entity_poly.pdbx_seq_one_letter_code
_entity_poly.pdbx_strand_id
1 'polypeptide(L)'
;MMKTIGFLGCGNMGGAIARAVCKATEPENVFLANRTAAKAEALAAELGCQTATNAEVAGNCDLIFLAVKPQMMEAMLEPLRFILAERSNRFVLCTMAAGLPVARIQEMAGGDYPVIRIMPNTPASVGEGMIQYCSVNVTAEEEEAFCQLMAPSGRLDAVAEGMIDAASCVSGCGPAWVYQFIEALADGGVACGLPRAKAQEYAAQLVLGSAKLVLESGKHPGALKDAVCSPGGSTIQGVRVLEEHGLRGAVMDAVLAAYDKTKEMGKG
;
A
#
# COMPACT_ATOMS: atom_id res chain seq x y z
N MET A 1 -21.05 12.68 2.83
CA MET A 1 -19.86 12.66 3.72
C MET A 1 -19.73 11.24 4.25
N MET A 2 -18.60 10.57 3.99
CA MET A 2 -18.32 9.20 4.45
C MET A 2 -18.12 9.22 5.96
N LYS A 3 -19.14 8.81 6.73
CA LYS A 3 -19.14 8.85 8.21
C LYS A 3 -18.74 7.50 8.81
N THR A 4 -19.16 6.42 8.17
CA THR A 4 -18.93 5.06 8.65
C THR A 4 -18.02 4.30 7.72
N ILE A 5 -16.96 3.71 8.26
CA ILE A 5 -15.90 3.03 7.50
C ILE A 5 -15.88 1.56 7.91
N GLY A 6 -16.01 0.66 6.95
CA GLY A 6 -15.97 -0.77 7.18
C GLY A 6 -14.80 -1.45 6.50
N PHE A 7 -14.24 -2.45 7.15
CA PHE A 7 -13.17 -3.29 6.61
C PHE A 7 -13.66 -4.74 6.50
N LEU A 8 -13.65 -5.27 5.30
CA LEU A 8 -13.83 -6.69 5.02
C LEU A 8 -12.45 -7.35 4.87
N GLY A 9 -11.88 -7.75 6.01
CA GLY A 9 -10.54 -8.32 6.11
C GLY A 9 -9.58 -7.45 6.95
N CYS A 10 -9.01 -8.07 7.99
CA CYS A 10 -8.05 -7.45 8.92
C CYS A 10 -6.68 -8.17 8.84
N GLY A 11 -6.25 -8.49 7.61
CA GLY A 11 -4.90 -9.00 7.35
C GLY A 11 -3.84 -7.90 7.48
N ASN A 12 -2.59 -8.22 7.11
CA ASN A 12 -1.48 -7.27 7.25
C ASN A 12 -1.78 -5.90 6.62
N MET A 13 -2.27 -5.87 5.37
CA MET A 13 -2.55 -4.62 4.68
C MET A 13 -3.83 -3.96 5.19
N GLY A 14 -4.93 -4.72 5.34
CA GLY A 14 -6.17 -4.18 5.91
C GLY A 14 -5.98 -3.59 7.31
N GLY A 15 -5.21 -4.27 8.16
CA GLY A 15 -4.85 -3.76 9.48
C GLY A 15 -3.96 -2.52 9.44
N ALA A 16 -3.00 -2.43 8.50
CA ALA A 16 -2.18 -1.24 8.35
C ALA A 16 -3.02 -0.01 7.93
N ILE A 17 -3.92 -0.20 6.97
CA ILE A 17 -4.83 0.88 6.54
C ILE A 17 -5.84 1.24 7.64
N ALA A 18 -6.38 0.27 8.38
CA ALA A 18 -7.28 0.55 9.49
C ALA A 18 -6.61 1.42 10.56
N ARG A 19 -5.33 1.13 10.91
CA ARG A 19 -4.54 1.96 11.83
C ARG A 19 -4.34 3.39 11.32
N ALA A 20 -4.13 3.58 10.03
CA ALA A 20 -4.01 4.90 9.43
C ALA A 20 -5.36 5.64 9.44
N VAL A 21 -6.43 4.98 9.05
CA VAL A 21 -7.80 5.53 9.03
C VAL A 21 -8.24 5.98 10.42
N CYS A 22 -7.98 5.20 11.46
CA CYS A 22 -8.30 5.58 12.85
C CYS A 22 -7.54 6.81 13.38
N LYS A 23 -6.51 7.29 12.66
CA LYS A 23 -5.86 8.57 12.99
C LYS A 23 -6.57 9.77 12.34
N ALA A 24 -7.44 9.54 11.36
CA ALA A 24 -8.14 10.57 10.60
C ALA A 24 -9.64 10.65 10.92
N THR A 25 -10.19 9.70 11.66
CA THR A 25 -11.60 9.66 12.04
C THR A 25 -11.75 9.09 13.45
N GLU A 26 -12.93 9.32 14.06
CA GLU A 26 -13.25 8.73 15.36
C GLU A 26 -13.31 7.21 15.24
N PRO A 27 -12.58 6.45 16.07
CA PRO A 27 -12.50 4.99 15.97
C PRO A 27 -13.87 4.28 16.05
N GLU A 28 -14.84 4.85 16.75
CA GLU A 28 -16.20 4.33 16.87
C GLU A 28 -16.93 4.26 15.53
N ASN A 29 -16.48 5.02 14.53
CA ASN A 29 -17.03 5.01 13.17
C ASN A 29 -16.37 3.94 12.28
N VAL A 30 -15.39 3.18 12.80
CA VAL A 30 -14.66 2.15 12.06
C VAL A 30 -15.10 0.76 12.50
N PHE A 31 -15.54 -0.04 11.53
CA PHE A 31 -16.10 -1.38 11.72
C PHE A 31 -15.19 -2.43 11.07
N LEU A 32 -14.74 -3.38 11.85
CA LEU A 32 -13.78 -4.40 11.44
C LEU A 32 -14.44 -5.77 11.33
N ALA A 33 -14.47 -6.33 10.13
CA ALA A 33 -14.93 -7.69 9.88
C ALA A 33 -13.78 -8.56 9.37
N ASN A 34 -13.67 -9.80 9.87
CA ASN A 34 -12.65 -10.74 9.42
C ASN A 34 -13.15 -12.18 9.57
N ARG A 35 -12.80 -13.06 8.62
CA ARG A 35 -13.15 -14.48 8.68
C ARG A 35 -12.76 -15.16 10.00
N THR A 36 -11.61 -14.82 10.56
CA THR A 36 -11.17 -15.22 11.89
C THR A 36 -11.51 -14.07 12.85
N ALA A 37 -12.61 -14.17 13.59
CA ALA A 37 -13.12 -13.12 14.46
C ALA A 37 -12.05 -12.56 15.42
N ALA A 38 -11.26 -13.42 16.05
CA ALA A 38 -10.20 -13.03 16.97
C ALA A 38 -9.20 -12.01 16.41
N LYS A 39 -8.98 -11.98 15.08
CA LYS A 39 -8.11 -10.98 14.45
C LYS A 39 -8.77 -9.59 14.39
N ALA A 40 -10.07 -9.54 14.11
CA ALA A 40 -10.82 -8.30 14.12
C ALA A 40 -10.95 -7.77 15.56
N GLU A 41 -11.25 -8.65 16.52
CA GLU A 41 -11.36 -8.32 17.94
C GLU A 41 -10.06 -7.76 18.52
N ALA A 42 -8.92 -8.40 18.23
CA ALA A 42 -7.62 -7.93 18.69
C ALA A 42 -7.28 -6.55 18.11
N LEU A 43 -7.53 -6.33 16.80
CA LEU A 43 -7.28 -5.05 16.17
C LEU A 43 -8.27 -3.98 16.65
N ALA A 44 -9.54 -4.33 16.86
CA ALA A 44 -10.55 -3.42 17.40
C ALA A 44 -10.20 -2.97 18.82
N ALA A 45 -9.76 -3.89 19.67
CA ALA A 45 -9.28 -3.57 21.03
C ALA A 45 -8.05 -2.65 21.02
N GLU A 46 -7.13 -2.86 20.06
CA GLU A 46 -5.95 -2.00 19.89
C GLU A 46 -6.33 -0.56 19.49
N LEU A 47 -7.30 -0.42 18.59
CA LEU A 47 -7.61 0.85 17.94
C LEU A 47 -8.82 1.59 18.57
N GLY A 48 -9.57 0.96 19.43
CA GLY A 48 -10.84 1.48 19.94
C GLY A 48 -11.99 1.38 18.92
N CYS A 49 -11.84 0.56 17.87
CA CYS A 49 -12.85 0.35 16.82
C CYS A 49 -13.91 -0.64 17.24
N GLN A 50 -14.93 -0.81 16.39
CA GLN A 50 -15.97 -1.80 16.55
C GLN A 50 -15.70 -3.05 15.71
N THR A 51 -16.14 -4.20 16.18
CA THR A 51 -16.23 -5.42 15.37
C THR A 51 -17.62 -5.54 14.76
N ALA A 52 -17.67 -6.11 13.54
CA ALA A 52 -18.90 -6.33 12.82
C ALA A 52 -18.82 -7.62 11.99
N THR A 53 -19.96 -8.10 11.52
CA THR A 53 -20.04 -9.10 10.46
C THR A 53 -19.84 -8.48 9.09
N ASN A 54 -19.50 -9.28 8.08
CA ASN A 54 -19.44 -8.80 6.69
C ASN A 54 -20.78 -8.20 6.25
N ALA A 55 -21.90 -8.78 6.68
CA ALA A 55 -23.24 -8.31 6.34
C ALA A 55 -23.54 -6.93 6.96
N GLU A 56 -23.17 -6.71 8.22
CA GLU A 56 -23.33 -5.42 8.89
C GLU A 56 -22.47 -4.33 8.24
N VAL A 57 -21.21 -4.64 7.89
CA VAL A 57 -20.36 -3.73 7.14
C VAL A 57 -20.96 -3.38 5.79
N ALA A 58 -21.39 -4.38 5.00
CA ALA A 58 -21.99 -4.18 3.69
C ALA A 58 -23.30 -3.38 3.75
N GLY A 59 -24.11 -3.58 4.79
CA GLY A 59 -25.39 -2.91 4.95
C GLY A 59 -25.30 -1.46 5.46
N ASN A 60 -24.29 -1.11 6.27
CA ASN A 60 -24.32 0.11 7.06
C ASN A 60 -23.14 1.08 6.79
N CYS A 61 -22.00 0.63 6.25
CA CYS A 61 -20.85 1.50 6.08
C CYS A 61 -20.92 2.31 4.77
N ASP A 62 -20.49 3.57 4.82
CA ASP A 62 -20.44 4.47 3.67
C ASP A 62 -19.23 4.19 2.77
N LEU A 63 -18.09 3.85 3.38
CA LEU A 63 -16.88 3.40 2.71
C LEU A 63 -16.52 1.99 3.16
N ILE A 64 -16.39 1.06 2.21
CA ILE A 64 -16.17 -0.36 2.48
C ILE A 64 -14.85 -0.80 1.88
N PHE A 65 -13.85 -1.05 2.71
CA PHE A 65 -12.56 -1.59 2.28
C PHE A 65 -12.65 -3.10 2.06
N LEU A 66 -12.38 -3.53 0.83
CA LEU A 66 -12.28 -4.93 0.42
C LEU A 66 -10.83 -5.38 0.59
N ALA A 67 -10.47 -5.80 1.81
CA ALA A 67 -9.10 -6.05 2.23
C ALA A 67 -8.76 -7.55 2.32
N VAL A 68 -9.35 -8.34 1.42
CA VAL A 68 -9.05 -9.77 1.25
C VAL A 68 -8.13 -10.00 0.06
N LYS A 69 -7.51 -11.18 0.00
CA LYS A 69 -6.68 -11.56 -1.14
C LYS A 69 -7.54 -11.73 -2.41
N PRO A 70 -7.01 -11.44 -3.62
CA PRO A 70 -7.75 -11.49 -4.88
C PRO A 70 -8.57 -12.78 -5.06
N GLN A 71 -7.98 -13.94 -4.80
CA GLN A 71 -8.63 -15.25 -4.94
C GLN A 71 -9.78 -15.51 -3.95
N MET A 72 -9.96 -14.64 -2.97
CA MET A 72 -11.06 -14.73 -1.98
C MET A 72 -12.15 -13.69 -2.23
N MET A 73 -11.97 -12.80 -3.21
CA MET A 73 -12.84 -11.65 -3.40
C MET A 73 -14.27 -12.08 -3.77
N GLU A 74 -14.40 -12.96 -4.76
CA GLU A 74 -15.70 -13.43 -5.23
C GLU A 74 -16.49 -14.14 -4.13
N ALA A 75 -15.88 -15.10 -3.45
CA ALA A 75 -16.52 -15.83 -2.35
C ALA A 75 -16.90 -14.93 -1.17
N MET A 76 -16.21 -13.81 -0.99
CA MET A 76 -16.52 -12.83 0.05
C MET A 76 -17.67 -11.90 -0.39
N LEU A 77 -17.73 -11.47 -1.66
CA LEU A 77 -18.73 -10.55 -2.19
C LEU A 77 -20.04 -11.24 -2.54
N GLU A 78 -20.02 -12.48 -3.04
CA GLU A 78 -21.20 -13.21 -3.50
C GLU A 78 -22.36 -13.19 -2.47
N PRO A 79 -22.19 -13.54 -1.19
CA PRO A 79 -23.26 -13.51 -0.20
C PRO A 79 -23.71 -12.09 0.16
N LEU A 80 -22.96 -11.05 -0.19
CA LEU A 80 -23.26 -9.66 0.11
C LEU A 80 -24.01 -8.96 -1.01
N ARG A 81 -24.11 -9.52 -2.21
CA ARG A 81 -24.74 -8.91 -3.39
C ARG A 81 -26.15 -8.40 -3.11
N PHE A 82 -26.97 -9.24 -2.47
CA PHE A 82 -28.35 -8.87 -2.13
C PHE A 82 -28.38 -7.68 -1.14
N ILE A 83 -27.52 -7.70 -0.12
CA ILE A 83 -27.45 -6.62 0.87
C ILE A 83 -27.03 -5.31 0.21
N LEU A 84 -26.02 -5.34 -0.67
CA LEU A 84 -25.56 -4.15 -1.40
C LEU A 84 -26.62 -3.61 -2.35
N ALA A 85 -27.40 -4.49 -3.00
CA ALA A 85 -28.48 -4.10 -3.92
C ALA A 85 -29.70 -3.49 -3.22
N GLU A 86 -30.02 -3.91 -1.99
CA GLU A 86 -31.13 -3.39 -1.21
C GLU A 86 -30.82 -2.05 -0.53
N ARG A 87 -29.59 -1.54 -0.62
CA ARG A 87 -29.23 -0.27 -0.01
C ARG A 87 -29.92 0.90 -0.70
N SER A 88 -30.57 1.73 0.09
CA SER A 88 -31.14 3.00 -0.36
C SER A 88 -30.17 4.18 -0.26
N ASN A 89 -29.13 4.06 0.57
CA ASN A 89 -28.09 5.07 0.73
C ASN A 89 -26.86 4.75 -0.15
N ARG A 90 -26.21 5.80 -0.58
CA ARG A 90 -24.97 5.71 -1.38
C ARG A 90 -23.80 5.21 -0.53
N PHE A 91 -22.94 4.40 -1.12
CA PHE A 91 -21.70 3.89 -0.53
C PHE A 91 -20.60 3.76 -1.59
N VAL A 92 -19.36 3.63 -1.17
CA VAL A 92 -18.20 3.44 -2.02
C VAL A 92 -17.45 2.17 -1.61
N LEU A 93 -17.12 1.33 -2.56
CA LEU A 93 -16.24 0.18 -2.37
C LEU A 93 -14.79 0.64 -2.57
N CYS A 94 -13.89 0.26 -1.67
CA CYS A 94 -12.46 0.51 -1.81
C CYS A 94 -11.71 -0.81 -1.87
N THR A 95 -11.18 -1.19 -3.05
CA THR A 95 -10.46 -2.45 -3.22
C THR A 95 -8.94 -2.25 -3.19
N MET A 96 -8.24 -3.18 -2.55
CA MET A 96 -6.76 -3.26 -2.56
C MET A 96 -6.26 -4.58 -3.15
N ALA A 97 -7.08 -5.24 -3.97
CA ALA A 97 -6.76 -6.53 -4.57
C ALA A 97 -5.85 -6.35 -5.79
N ALA A 98 -4.64 -6.90 -5.74
CA ALA A 98 -3.72 -6.89 -6.87
C ALA A 98 -4.28 -7.69 -8.05
N GLY A 99 -4.12 -7.17 -9.27
CA GLY A 99 -4.53 -7.84 -10.51
C GLY A 99 -6.04 -7.86 -10.79
N LEU A 100 -6.89 -7.32 -9.90
CA LEU A 100 -8.34 -7.22 -10.14
C LEU A 100 -8.71 -5.79 -10.55
N PRO A 101 -9.19 -5.58 -11.80
CA PRO A 101 -9.66 -4.28 -12.25
C PRO A 101 -11.01 -3.92 -11.61
N VAL A 102 -11.35 -2.63 -11.63
CA VAL A 102 -12.60 -2.09 -11.08
C VAL A 102 -13.82 -2.81 -11.65
N ALA A 103 -13.88 -3.00 -12.96
CA ALA A 103 -15.00 -3.68 -13.62
C ALA A 103 -15.23 -5.11 -13.06
N ARG A 104 -14.16 -5.83 -12.72
CA ARG A 104 -14.28 -7.17 -12.14
C ARG A 104 -14.80 -7.11 -10.69
N ILE A 105 -14.43 -6.08 -9.93
CA ILE A 105 -14.99 -5.86 -8.57
C ILE A 105 -16.48 -5.55 -8.66
N GLN A 106 -16.90 -4.69 -9.59
CA GLN A 106 -18.32 -4.36 -9.82
C GLN A 106 -19.13 -5.59 -10.22
N GLU A 107 -18.62 -6.42 -11.12
CA GLU A 107 -19.24 -7.70 -11.51
C GLU A 107 -19.40 -8.64 -10.29
N MET A 108 -18.34 -8.83 -9.51
CA MET A 108 -18.37 -9.65 -8.29
C MET A 108 -19.33 -9.10 -7.24
N ALA A 109 -19.44 -7.77 -7.12
CA ALA A 109 -20.37 -7.11 -6.20
C ALA A 109 -21.82 -7.11 -6.70
N GLY A 110 -22.07 -7.36 -7.99
CA GLY A 110 -23.39 -7.47 -8.59
C GLY A 110 -24.02 -6.14 -9.02
N GLY A 111 -23.23 -5.09 -9.25
CA GLY A 111 -23.74 -3.78 -9.71
C GLY A 111 -22.63 -2.77 -10.00
N ASP A 112 -22.99 -1.71 -10.76
CA ASP A 112 -22.09 -0.62 -11.15
C ASP A 112 -21.84 0.36 -10.00
N TYR A 113 -21.45 -0.17 -8.85
CA TYR A 113 -21.19 0.64 -7.66
C TYR A 113 -20.00 1.56 -7.82
N PRO A 114 -19.95 2.68 -7.06
CA PRO A 114 -18.74 3.48 -6.94
C PRO A 114 -17.59 2.66 -6.37
N VAL A 115 -16.44 2.69 -7.04
CA VAL A 115 -15.24 1.93 -6.61
C VAL A 115 -14.02 2.84 -6.63
N ILE A 116 -13.25 2.81 -5.55
CA ILE A 116 -11.87 3.29 -5.49
C ILE A 116 -10.95 2.08 -5.45
N ARG A 117 -10.10 1.92 -6.45
CA ARG A 117 -9.04 0.91 -6.45
C ARG A 117 -7.76 1.54 -5.93
N ILE A 118 -7.19 0.98 -4.88
CA ILE A 118 -5.94 1.44 -4.28
C ILE A 118 -4.87 0.36 -4.38
N MET A 119 -3.61 0.79 -4.40
CA MET A 119 -2.48 -0.12 -4.29
C MET A 119 -1.52 0.39 -3.21
N PRO A 120 -1.79 0.08 -1.93
CA PRO A 120 -0.94 0.47 -0.82
C PRO A 120 0.29 -0.44 -0.71
N ASN A 121 1.29 0.02 0.04
CA ASN A 121 2.47 -0.75 0.39
C ASN A 121 2.70 -0.81 1.90
N THR A 122 3.62 -1.67 2.35
CA THR A 122 3.85 -1.93 3.78
C THR A 122 4.28 -0.70 4.60
N PRO A 123 5.03 0.29 4.07
CA PRO A 123 5.35 1.52 4.79
C PRO A 123 4.12 2.36 5.20
N ALA A 124 2.93 2.10 4.66
CA ALA A 124 1.69 2.71 5.13
C ALA A 124 1.42 2.47 6.63
N SER A 125 1.97 1.39 7.20
CA SER A 125 1.84 1.09 8.63
C SER A 125 2.52 2.12 9.54
N VAL A 126 3.49 2.85 9.00
CA VAL A 126 4.22 3.92 9.72
C VAL A 126 3.92 5.32 9.14
N GLY A 127 2.92 5.43 8.25
CA GLY A 127 2.53 6.71 7.65
C GLY A 127 3.38 7.15 6.46
N GLU A 128 4.25 6.29 5.95
CA GLU A 128 5.18 6.58 4.84
C GLU A 128 4.87 5.70 3.60
N GLY A 129 3.60 5.36 3.43
CA GLY A 129 3.13 4.61 2.27
C GLY A 129 3.19 5.44 0.99
N MET A 130 3.35 4.75 -0.15
CA MET A 130 3.05 5.29 -1.47
C MET A 130 1.85 4.52 -2.04
N ILE A 131 0.71 5.21 -2.19
CA ILE A 131 -0.58 4.60 -2.49
C ILE A 131 -1.09 5.17 -3.80
N GLN A 132 -0.99 4.40 -4.88
CA GLN A 132 -1.66 4.74 -6.12
C GLN A 132 -3.15 4.41 -6.00
N TYR A 133 -3.99 5.24 -6.62
CA TYR A 133 -5.42 4.97 -6.69
C TYR A 133 -6.05 5.43 -8.00
N CYS A 134 -7.18 4.82 -8.34
CA CYS A 134 -8.10 5.33 -9.34
C CYS A 134 -9.54 5.18 -8.82
N SER A 135 -10.45 6.00 -9.35
CA SER A 135 -11.86 6.03 -8.97
C SER A 135 -12.76 5.86 -10.19
N VAL A 136 -13.88 5.13 -10.02
CA VAL A 136 -14.92 4.93 -11.02
C VAL A 136 -16.27 5.16 -10.35
N ASN A 137 -17.14 5.96 -10.97
CA ASN A 137 -18.46 6.35 -10.45
C ASN A 137 -18.44 7.04 -9.07
N VAL A 138 -17.29 7.57 -8.66
CA VAL A 138 -17.06 8.31 -7.40
C VAL A 138 -17.19 9.80 -7.66
N THR A 139 -17.83 10.55 -6.77
CA THR A 139 -17.92 12.02 -6.89
C THR A 139 -16.63 12.68 -6.41
N ALA A 140 -16.40 13.94 -6.81
CA ALA A 140 -15.23 14.68 -6.36
C ALA A 140 -15.18 14.85 -4.82
N GLU A 141 -16.34 15.03 -4.19
CA GLU A 141 -16.45 15.16 -2.73
C GLU A 141 -16.16 13.84 -2.00
N GLU A 142 -16.54 12.70 -2.60
CA GLU A 142 -16.21 11.36 -2.07
C GLU A 142 -14.72 11.08 -2.22
N GLU A 143 -14.12 11.44 -3.35
CA GLU A 143 -12.69 11.29 -3.59
C GLU A 143 -11.86 12.16 -2.65
N GLU A 144 -12.24 13.41 -2.45
CA GLU A 144 -11.59 14.30 -1.48
C GLU A 144 -11.70 13.77 -0.05
N ALA A 145 -12.89 13.32 0.37
CA ALA A 145 -13.09 12.73 1.70
C ALA A 145 -12.25 11.44 1.87
N PHE A 146 -12.15 10.62 0.84
CA PHE A 146 -11.28 9.45 0.82
C PHE A 146 -9.79 9.84 0.96
N CYS A 147 -9.32 10.83 0.22
CA CYS A 147 -7.94 11.31 0.31
C CYS A 147 -7.60 11.85 1.70
N GLN A 148 -8.51 12.61 2.31
CA GLN A 148 -8.35 13.12 3.67
C GLN A 148 -8.28 11.97 4.71
N LEU A 149 -9.16 10.97 4.57
CA LEU A 149 -9.19 9.80 5.43
C LEU A 149 -7.90 8.98 5.34
N MET A 150 -7.34 8.87 4.14
CA MET A 150 -6.14 8.07 3.85
C MET A 150 -4.82 8.83 4.08
N ALA A 151 -4.85 10.15 4.30
CA ALA A 151 -3.64 10.96 4.46
C ALA A 151 -2.66 10.43 5.54
N PRO A 152 -3.11 9.89 6.70
CA PRO A 152 -2.18 9.33 7.67
C PRO A 152 -1.46 8.05 7.22
N SER A 153 -1.83 7.45 6.11
CA SER A 153 -1.17 6.25 5.57
C SER A 153 0.05 6.56 4.70
N GLY A 154 0.22 7.83 4.28
CA GLY A 154 1.31 8.28 3.42
C GLY A 154 0.84 9.12 2.25
N ARG A 155 1.59 9.08 1.16
CA ARG A 155 1.32 9.84 -0.05
C ARG A 155 0.35 9.09 -0.97
N LEU A 156 -0.72 9.78 -1.38
CA LEU A 156 -1.67 9.29 -2.38
C LEU A 156 -1.35 9.88 -3.75
N ASP A 157 -1.54 9.10 -4.80
CA ASP A 157 -1.33 9.53 -6.19
C ASP A 157 -2.45 8.97 -7.08
N ALA A 158 -3.22 9.88 -7.68
CA ALA A 158 -4.29 9.53 -8.62
C ALA A 158 -3.68 9.17 -9.98
N VAL A 159 -3.94 7.95 -10.45
CA VAL A 159 -3.41 7.46 -11.73
C VAL A 159 -4.52 6.80 -12.56
N ALA A 160 -4.34 6.72 -13.87
CA ALA A 160 -5.21 5.90 -14.70
C ALA A 160 -5.14 4.43 -14.27
N GLU A 161 -6.26 3.70 -14.29
CA GLU A 161 -6.32 2.31 -13.81
C GLU A 161 -5.24 1.42 -14.46
N GLY A 162 -5.00 1.57 -15.76
CA GLY A 162 -3.97 0.81 -16.47
C GLY A 162 -2.53 1.06 -16.00
N MET A 163 -2.30 2.10 -15.21
CA MET A 163 -0.99 2.42 -14.62
C MET A 163 -0.77 1.79 -13.24
N ILE A 164 -1.84 1.39 -12.53
CA ILE A 164 -1.76 0.89 -11.15
C ILE A 164 -0.81 -0.32 -11.03
N ASP A 165 -0.90 -1.27 -11.97
CA ASP A 165 -0.09 -2.49 -11.90
C ASP A 165 1.41 -2.18 -12.10
N ALA A 166 1.76 -1.29 -13.04
CA ALA A 166 3.14 -0.85 -13.23
C ALA A 166 3.67 -0.06 -12.02
N ALA A 167 2.88 0.87 -11.50
CA ALA A 167 3.22 1.66 -10.33
C ALA A 167 3.41 0.77 -9.08
N SER A 168 2.55 -0.25 -8.92
CA SER A 168 2.64 -1.20 -7.80
C SER A 168 3.92 -2.06 -7.85
N CYS A 169 4.44 -2.36 -9.04
CA CYS A 169 5.72 -3.07 -9.14
C CYS A 169 6.89 -2.27 -8.58
N VAL A 170 6.82 -0.95 -8.64
CA VAL A 170 7.82 -0.07 -8.00
C VAL A 170 7.53 0.09 -6.52
N SER A 171 6.33 0.56 -6.15
CA SER A 171 6.01 0.95 -4.77
C SER A 171 5.57 -0.23 -3.89
N GLY A 172 4.83 -1.19 -4.44
CA GLY A 172 4.29 -2.34 -3.69
C GLY A 172 5.30 -3.47 -3.51
N CYS A 173 6.08 -3.80 -4.55
CA CYS A 173 7.14 -4.81 -4.49
C CYS A 173 8.46 -4.25 -3.96
N GLY A 174 8.76 -2.98 -4.25
CA GLY A 174 10.00 -2.29 -3.91
C GLY A 174 10.45 -2.40 -2.45
N PRO A 175 9.57 -2.34 -1.45
CA PRO A 175 10.00 -2.47 -0.05
C PRO A 175 10.84 -3.71 0.24
N ALA A 176 10.53 -4.87 -0.39
CA ALA A 176 11.31 -6.09 -0.21
C ALA A 176 12.77 -5.92 -0.69
N TRP A 177 12.95 -5.26 -1.82
CA TRP A 177 14.29 -5.01 -2.40
C TRP A 177 15.07 -3.99 -1.58
N VAL A 178 14.36 -2.96 -1.06
CA VAL A 178 14.95 -1.97 -0.15
C VAL A 178 15.40 -2.63 1.14
N TYR A 179 14.66 -3.60 1.70
CA TYR A 179 15.09 -4.34 2.88
C TYR A 179 16.33 -5.18 2.62
N GLN A 180 16.45 -5.84 1.45
CA GLN A 180 17.68 -6.53 1.04
C GLN A 180 18.87 -5.57 0.92
N PHE A 181 18.65 -4.36 0.38
CA PHE A 181 19.69 -3.35 0.27
C PHE A 181 20.14 -2.85 1.65
N ILE A 182 19.20 -2.58 2.57
CA ILE A 182 19.51 -2.19 3.96
C ILE A 182 20.30 -3.30 4.66
N GLU A 183 19.90 -4.56 4.51
CA GLU A 183 20.58 -5.71 5.09
C GLU A 183 22.00 -5.82 4.56
N ALA A 184 22.19 -5.71 3.24
CA ALA A 184 23.53 -5.76 2.62
C ALA A 184 24.46 -4.62 3.07
N LEU A 185 23.91 -3.39 3.22
CA LEU A 185 24.67 -2.27 3.79
C LEU A 185 25.10 -2.55 5.24
N ALA A 186 24.20 -3.10 6.04
CA ALA A 186 24.49 -3.47 7.41
C ALA A 186 25.55 -4.58 7.50
N ASP A 187 25.49 -5.59 6.62
CA ASP A 187 26.50 -6.66 6.51
C ASP A 187 27.87 -6.11 6.17
N GLY A 188 27.93 -5.18 5.22
CA GLY A 188 29.16 -4.48 4.88
C GLY A 188 29.71 -3.69 6.06
N GLY A 189 28.86 -3.02 6.82
CA GLY A 189 29.24 -2.33 8.06
C GLY A 189 29.83 -3.28 9.11
N VAL A 190 29.23 -4.45 9.28
CA VAL A 190 29.76 -5.48 10.21
C VAL A 190 31.10 -6.01 9.72
N ALA A 191 31.28 -6.22 8.43
CA ALA A 191 32.56 -6.63 7.85
C ALA A 191 33.67 -5.58 8.08
N CYS A 192 33.29 -4.32 8.23
CA CYS A 192 34.17 -3.22 8.61
C CYS A 192 34.35 -3.04 10.13
N GLY A 193 33.77 -3.91 10.97
CA GLY A 193 33.94 -3.90 12.43
C GLY A 193 32.83 -3.20 13.20
N LEU A 194 31.74 -2.76 12.58
CA LEU A 194 30.60 -2.19 13.32
C LEU A 194 29.82 -3.27 14.07
N PRO A 195 29.31 -2.99 15.28
CA PRO A 195 28.33 -3.86 15.92
C PRO A 195 27.06 -3.97 15.06
N ARG A 196 26.45 -5.17 14.94
CA ARG A 196 25.28 -5.46 14.11
C ARG A 196 24.14 -4.46 14.31
N ALA A 197 23.76 -4.16 15.55
CA ALA A 197 22.65 -3.26 15.85
C ALA A 197 22.91 -1.84 15.31
N LYS A 198 24.13 -1.34 15.42
CA LYS A 198 24.53 -0.02 14.89
C LYS A 198 24.58 -0.02 13.37
N ALA A 199 25.08 -1.08 12.74
CA ALA A 199 25.12 -1.19 11.30
C ALA A 199 23.71 -1.16 10.70
N GLN A 200 22.74 -1.87 11.29
CA GLN A 200 21.33 -1.85 10.86
C GLN A 200 20.68 -0.47 11.01
N GLU A 201 20.88 0.17 12.18
CA GLU A 201 20.37 1.52 12.44
C GLU A 201 20.89 2.53 11.41
N TYR A 202 22.20 2.51 11.14
CA TYR A 202 22.84 3.43 10.20
C TYR A 202 22.37 3.19 8.76
N ALA A 203 22.26 1.92 8.33
CA ALA A 203 21.80 1.56 7.00
C ALA A 203 20.34 2.00 6.78
N ALA A 204 19.46 1.75 7.74
CA ALA A 204 18.06 2.16 7.64
C ALA A 204 17.90 3.68 7.60
N GLN A 205 18.59 4.41 8.49
CA GLN A 205 18.55 5.87 8.54
C GLN A 205 19.14 6.51 7.29
N LEU A 206 20.21 5.93 6.74
CA LEU A 206 20.80 6.38 5.47
C LEU A 206 19.80 6.31 4.32
N VAL A 207 19.10 5.16 4.16
CA VAL A 207 18.13 4.96 3.08
C VAL A 207 16.95 5.92 3.23
N LEU A 208 16.42 6.07 4.45
CA LEU A 208 15.35 7.03 4.76
C LEU A 208 15.76 8.46 4.36
N GLY A 209 16.93 8.92 4.82
CA GLY A 209 17.40 10.28 4.55
C GLY A 209 17.68 10.53 3.07
N SER A 210 18.24 9.56 2.37
CA SER A 210 18.52 9.65 0.94
C SER A 210 17.23 9.74 0.11
N ALA A 211 16.23 8.91 0.41
CA ALA A 211 14.94 8.95 -0.26
C ALA A 211 14.21 10.28 0.00
N LYS A 212 14.22 10.75 1.25
CA LYS A 212 13.64 12.04 1.64
C LYS A 212 14.30 13.20 0.89
N LEU A 213 15.63 13.21 0.78
CA LEU A 213 16.36 14.25 0.05
C LEU A 213 15.99 14.27 -1.45
N VAL A 214 15.77 13.13 -2.10
CA VAL A 214 15.30 13.06 -3.49
C VAL A 214 13.93 13.71 -3.61
N LEU A 215 12.98 13.37 -2.73
CA LEU A 215 11.60 13.89 -2.77
C LEU A 215 11.53 15.39 -2.49
N GLU A 216 12.27 15.89 -1.50
CA GLU A 216 12.21 17.29 -1.09
C GLU A 216 13.00 18.23 -2.02
N SER A 217 14.14 17.77 -2.55
CA SER A 217 14.95 18.62 -3.43
C SER A 217 14.47 18.63 -4.88
N GLY A 218 13.70 17.62 -5.31
CA GLY A 218 13.31 17.41 -6.70
C GLY A 218 14.49 17.19 -7.68
N LYS A 219 15.71 17.03 -7.14
CA LYS A 219 16.91 16.83 -7.97
C LYS A 219 16.96 15.38 -8.49
N HIS A 220 17.49 15.25 -9.70
CA HIS A 220 17.74 13.93 -10.27
C HIS A 220 18.69 13.12 -9.37
N PRO A 221 18.41 11.84 -9.07
CA PRO A 221 19.26 11.00 -8.20
C PRO A 221 20.73 10.96 -8.63
N GLY A 222 21.01 10.99 -9.95
CA GLY A 222 22.37 11.07 -10.49
C GLY A 222 23.13 12.31 -10.02
N ALA A 223 22.46 13.48 -10.00
CA ALA A 223 23.07 14.72 -9.53
C ALA A 223 23.37 14.69 -8.03
N LEU A 224 22.48 14.08 -7.24
CA LEU A 224 22.72 13.86 -5.79
C LEU A 224 23.86 12.90 -5.54
N LYS A 225 23.97 11.81 -6.33
CA LYS A 225 25.09 10.87 -6.29
C LYS A 225 26.42 11.58 -6.59
N ASP A 226 26.46 12.41 -7.64
CA ASP A 226 27.68 13.11 -8.02
C ASP A 226 28.13 14.11 -6.94
N ALA A 227 27.18 14.77 -6.27
CA ALA A 227 27.48 15.71 -5.19
C ALA A 227 28.18 15.09 -3.97
N VAL A 228 28.01 13.77 -3.75
CA VAL A 228 28.69 13.05 -2.66
C VAL A 228 29.92 12.25 -3.11
N CYS A 229 30.26 12.29 -4.42
CA CYS A 229 31.40 11.61 -5.01
C CYS A 229 32.55 12.58 -5.28
N SER A 230 33.41 12.81 -4.26
CA SER A 230 34.62 13.59 -4.48
C SER A 230 35.66 12.85 -5.35
N PRO A 231 36.48 13.59 -6.14
CA PRO A 231 37.54 12.99 -6.95
C PRO A 231 38.48 12.13 -6.10
N GLY A 232 38.66 10.85 -6.49
CA GLY A 232 39.51 9.90 -5.76
C GLY A 232 39.02 9.45 -4.40
N GLY A 233 37.82 9.88 -3.97
CA GLY A 233 37.24 9.59 -2.67
C GLY A 233 36.74 8.14 -2.51
N SER A 234 36.41 7.75 -1.28
CA SER A 234 35.90 6.40 -0.96
C SER A 234 34.52 6.15 -1.59
N THR A 235 33.66 7.16 -1.68
CA THR A 235 32.32 7.02 -2.23
C THR A 235 32.33 6.58 -3.68
N ILE A 236 33.17 7.21 -4.53
CA ILE A 236 33.24 6.83 -5.94
C ILE A 236 33.81 5.43 -6.16
N GLN A 237 34.69 4.93 -5.26
CA GLN A 237 35.16 3.55 -5.33
C GLN A 237 34.04 2.55 -5.03
N GLY A 238 33.16 2.85 -4.06
CA GLY A 238 31.98 2.04 -3.80
C GLY A 238 31.00 2.06 -4.99
N VAL A 239 30.76 3.21 -5.59
CA VAL A 239 29.91 3.34 -6.80
C VAL A 239 30.47 2.48 -7.93
N ARG A 240 31.80 2.52 -8.18
CA ARG A 240 32.46 1.69 -9.21
C ARG A 240 32.17 0.20 -8.99
N VAL A 241 32.31 -0.29 -7.77
CA VAL A 241 32.06 -1.71 -7.45
C VAL A 241 30.60 -2.08 -7.71
N LEU A 242 29.63 -1.23 -7.34
CA LEU A 242 28.19 -1.48 -7.60
C LEU A 242 27.88 -1.50 -9.10
N GLU A 243 28.51 -0.64 -9.90
CA GLU A 243 28.37 -0.65 -11.37
C GLU A 243 28.98 -1.91 -11.99
N GLU A 244 30.17 -2.35 -11.54
CA GLU A 244 30.83 -3.58 -11.99
C GLU A 244 29.96 -4.83 -11.72
N HIS A 245 29.18 -4.84 -10.63
CA HIS A 245 28.26 -5.93 -10.29
C HIS A 245 26.85 -5.76 -10.87
N GLY A 246 26.62 -4.75 -11.71
CA GLY A 246 25.39 -4.59 -12.47
C GLY A 246 24.16 -4.20 -11.64
N LEU A 247 24.33 -3.49 -10.52
CA LEU A 247 23.23 -3.11 -9.60
C LEU A 247 22.02 -2.51 -10.35
N ARG A 248 22.28 -1.62 -11.31
CA ARG A 248 21.18 -0.95 -12.03
C ARG A 248 20.36 -1.92 -12.87
N GLY A 249 21.04 -2.80 -13.62
CA GLY A 249 20.39 -3.85 -14.42
C GLY A 249 19.56 -4.77 -13.53
N ALA A 250 20.13 -5.25 -12.44
CA ALA A 250 19.44 -6.15 -11.51
C ALA A 250 18.16 -5.53 -10.91
N VAL A 251 18.20 -4.23 -10.54
CA VAL A 251 17.00 -3.54 -10.02
C VAL A 251 15.94 -3.35 -11.10
N MET A 252 16.32 -2.98 -12.33
CA MET A 252 15.39 -2.87 -13.45
C MET A 252 14.74 -4.23 -13.77
N ASP A 253 15.52 -5.29 -13.83
CA ASP A 253 15.03 -6.65 -14.10
C ASP A 253 14.08 -7.14 -13.00
N ALA A 254 14.32 -6.79 -11.75
CA ALA A 254 13.41 -7.10 -10.64
C ALA A 254 12.04 -6.44 -10.81
N VAL A 255 11.98 -5.16 -11.25
CA VAL A 255 10.73 -4.46 -11.56
C VAL A 255 10.00 -5.13 -12.73
N LEU A 256 10.72 -5.46 -13.80
CA LEU A 256 10.14 -6.10 -14.99
C LEU A 256 9.57 -7.49 -14.65
N ALA A 257 10.31 -8.31 -13.90
CA ALA A 257 9.84 -9.63 -13.46
C ALA A 257 8.59 -9.54 -12.59
N ALA A 258 8.52 -8.56 -11.68
CA ALA A 258 7.32 -8.32 -10.88
C ALA A 258 6.12 -7.90 -11.74
N TYR A 259 6.35 -7.07 -12.75
CA TYR A 259 5.31 -6.61 -13.68
C TYR A 259 4.75 -7.74 -14.54
N ASP A 260 5.61 -8.58 -15.10
CA ASP A 260 5.20 -9.74 -15.89
C ASP A 260 4.35 -10.69 -15.04
N LYS A 261 4.78 -10.94 -13.79
CA LYS A 261 4.02 -11.77 -12.86
C LYS A 261 2.66 -11.18 -12.50
N THR A 262 2.59 -9.87 -12.28
CA THR A 262 1.33 -9.17 -11.98
C THR A 262 0.35 -9.30 -13.15
N LYS A 263 0.82 -9.15 -14.38
CA LYS A 263 0.00 -9.38 -15.58
C LYS A 263 -0.51 -10.81 -15.74
N GLU A 264 0.30 -11.80 -15.38
CA GLU A 264 -0.14 -13.21 -15.39
C GLU A 264 -1.27 -13.43 -14.38
N MET A 265 -1.15 -12.87 -13.18
CA MET A 265 -2.17 -13.01 -12.12
C MET A 265 -3.51 -12.36 -12.48
N GLY A 266 -3.51 -11.30 -13.29
CA GLY A 266 -4.71 -10.63 -13.75
C GLY A 266 -5.45 -11.35 -14.89
N LYS A 267 -4.89 -12.43 -15.48
CA LYS A 267 -5.51 -13.21 -16.57
C LYS A 267 -6.30 -14.42 -16.07
N GLY A 268 -6.25 -14.76 -14.81
CA GLY A 268 -6.97 -15.87 -14.16
C GLY A 268 -8.12 -15.35 -13.33
#